data_fae5cb6b421d11e5b6bb8bf7ba3f3545
#
_entry.id   fae5cb6b421d11e5b6bb8bf7ba3f3545
#
_cell.length_a   1.000
_cell.length_b   1.000
_cell.length_c   1.000
_cell.angle_alpha   90.00
_cell.angle_beta   90.00
_cell.angle_gamma   90.00
#
_symmetry.space_group_name_H-M   'P 1'
#
loop_
_entity.id
_entity.type
_entity.pdbx_description
1 polymer ?
#
loop_
_entity_poly.entity_id
_entity_poly.type
_entity_poly.pdbx_seq_one_letter_code
_entity_poly.pdbx_strand_id
1 'polypeptide(L)'
;MIAYILATCIPGHEKEVIAKIKVLSEVVEVNGVMGRYDVFVKISADNAFKVDSAIGKVRSVSHITSTFTMPVIYGQGGTIDDEK
;
A
#
# COMPACT_ATOMS: atom_id res chain seq x y z
N MET A 1 -9.37 9.21 -2.88
CA MET A 1 -8.18 9.00 -3.74
C MET A 1 -7.49 7.72 -3.33
N ILE A 2 -6.96 7.01 -4.30
CA ILE A 2 -6.36 5.69 -4.09
C ILE A 2 -4.93 5.68 -4.58
N ALA A 3 -4.06 4.99 -3.84
CA ALA A 3 -2.71 4.70 -4.28
C ALA A 3 -2.37 3.26 -3.90
N TYR A 4 -1.57 2.62 -4.74
CA TYR A 4 -1.02 1.30 -4.47
C TYR A 4 0.46 1.42 -4.18
N ILE A 5 0.95 0.62 -3.25
CA ILE A 5 2.37 0.55 -2.95
C ILE A 5 2.81 -0.90 -3.01
N LEU A 6 3.89 -1.14 -3.75
CA LEU A 6 4.62 -2.40 -3.72
C LEU A 6 5.89 -2.17 -2.92
N ALA A 7 6.17 -3.03 -1.96
CA ALA A 7 7.31 -2.86 -1.07
C ALA A 7 8.13 -4.14 -0.98
N THR A 8 9.42 -3.94 -0.76
CA THR A 8 10.32 -5.02 -0.36
C THR A 8 10.70 -4.81 1.10
N CYS A 9 11.00 -5.89 1.80
CA CYS A 9 11.43 -5.82 3.19
C CYS A 9 12.53 -6.85 3.46
N ILE A 10 13.14 -6.73 4.63
CA ILE A 10 14.17 -7.66 5.06
C ILE A 10 13.53 -9.04 5.23
N PRO A 11 14.11 -10.10 4.63
CA PRO A 11 13.56 -11.46 4.76
C PRO A 11 13.38 -11.87 6.22
N GLY A 12 12.24 -12.48 6.51
CA GLY A 12 11.88 -12.91 7.85
C GLY A 12 11.07 -11.89 8.63
N HIS A 13 10.94 -10.65 8.13
CA HIS A 13 10.21 -9.59 8.79
C HIS A 13 8.87 -9.25 8.13
N GLU A 14 8.42 -10.07 7.17
CA GLU A 14 7.22 -9.79 6.39
C GLU A 14 5.98 -9.64 7.26
N LYS A 15 5.78 -10.56 8.19
CA LYS A 15 4.59 -10.52 9.07
C LYS A 15 4.59 -9.29 9.97
N GLU A 16 5.74 -8.91 10.48
CA GLU A 16 5.90 -7.73 11.32
C GLU A 16 5.60 -6.45 10.53
N VAL A 17 6.12 -6.35 9.32
CA VAL A 17 5.88 -5.22 8.43
C VAL A 17 4.39 -5.09 8.11
N ILE A 18 3.75 -6.20 7.75
CA ILE A 18 2.32 -6.21 7.45
C ILE A 18 1.50 -5.77 8.66
N ALA A 19 1.84 -6.25 9.86
CA ALA A 19 1.13 -5.88 11.07
C ALA A 19 1.22 -4.38 11.35
N LYS A 20 2.37 -3.78 11.11
CA LYS A 20 2.57 -2.34 11.32
C LYS A 20 1.85 -1.49 10.29
N ILE A 21 1.78 -1.95 9.04
CA ILE A 21 1.05 -1.25 7.99
C ILE A 21 -0.45 -1.34 8.21
N LYS A 22 -0.92 -2.50 8.64
CA LYS A 22 -2.35 -2.79 8.81
C LYS A 22 -3.06 -1.83 9.76
N VAL A 23 -2.35 -1.28 10.73
CA VAL A 23 -2.96 -0.37 11.73
C VAL A 23 -3.06 1.07 11.26
N LEU A 24 -2.51 1.41 10.09
CA LEU A 24 -2.62 2.76 9.55
C LEU A 24 -4.02 3.00 9.03
N SER A 25 -4.63 4.13 9.43
CA SER A 25 -6.05 4.38 9.16
C SER A 25 -6.39 4.47 7.68
N GLU A 26 -5.46 4.95 6.84
CA GLU A 26 -5.68 5.11 5.41
C GLU A 26 -5.46 3.81 4.62
N VAL A 27 -4.89 2.79 5.25
CA VAL A 27 -4.66 1.51 4.58
C VAL A 27 -5.95 0.71 4.59
N VAL A 28 -6.44 0.36 3.41
CA VAL A 28 -7.66 -0.42 3.27
C VAL A 28 -7.39 -1.86 2.88
N GLU A 29 -6.18 -2.16 2.46
CA GLU A 29 -5.78 -3.53 2.15
C GLU A 29 -4.26 -3.66 2.23
N VAL A 30 -3.78 -4.74 2.82
CA VAL A 30 -2.36 -5.07 2.82
C VAL A 30 -2.23 -6.59 2.74
N ASN A 31 -1.36 -7.05 1.84
CA ASN A 31 -1.13 -8.48 1.62
C ASN A 31 0.35 -8.75 1.44
N GLY A 32 0.80 -9.88 1.97
CA GLY A 32 2.06 -10.45 1.54
C GLY A 32 1.90 -11.01 0.14
N VAL A 33 2.87 -10.80 -0.72
CA VAL A 33 2.85 -11.26 -2.10
C VAL A 33 4.15 -11.99 -2.43
N MET A 34 4.13 -12.74 -3.50
CA MET A 34 5.31 -13.47 -3.98
C MET A 34 5.81 -12.84 -5.27
N GLY A 35 7.11 -12.93 -5.49
CA GLY A 35 7.75 -12.46 -6.69
C GLY A 35 8.76 -11.37 -6.40
N ARG A 36 8.77 -10.33 -7.23
CA ARG A 36 9.74 -9.24 -7.12
C ARG A 36 9.53 -8.40 -5.86
N TYR A 37 8.31 -8.35 -5.35
CA TYR A 37 7.96 -7.58 -4.16
C TYR A 37 7.44 -8.49 -3.08
N ASP A 38 7.44 -8.02 -1.84
CA ASP A 38 7.07 -8.80 -0.66
C ASP A 38 5.70 -8.41 -0.11
N VAL A 39 5.31 -7.14 -0.28
CA VAL A 39 4.09 -6.59 0.32
C VAL A 39 3.38 -5.69 -0.68
N PHE A 40 2.07 -5.84 -0.76
CA PHE A 40 1.17 -4.98 -1.52
C PHE A 40 0.29 -4.20 -0.56
N VAL A 41 0.17 -2.89 -0.77
CA VAL A 41 -0.64 -2.01 0.08
C VAL A 41 -1.58 -1.19 -0.79
N LYS A 42 -2.85 -1.10 -0.36
CA LYS A 42 -3.81 -0.20 -0.97
C LYS A 42 -4.17 0.89 0.04
N ILE A 43 -4.00 2.13 -0.37
CA ILE A 43 -4.33 3.31 0.42
C ILE A 43 -5.55 3.98 -0.18
N SER A 44 -6.49 4.40 0.67
CA SER A 44 -7.63 5.20 0.26
C SER A 44 -7.81 6.35 1.27
N ALA A 45 -7.94 7.57 0.77
CA ALA A 45 -8.14 8.75 1.60
C ALA A 45 -8.92 9.81 0.83
N ASP A 46 -9.41 10.81 1.56
CA ASP A 46 -10.31 11.82 1.00
C ASP A 46 -9.62 12.81 0.06
N ASN A 47 -8.32 13.01 0.24
CA ASN A 47 -7.60 14.01 -0.53
C ASN A 47 -6.12 13.61 -0.70
N ALA A 48 -5.44 14.33 -1.58
CA ALA A 48 -4.04 14.04 -1.91
C ALA A 48 -3.11 14.19 -0.70
N PHE A 49 -3.37 15.15 0.16
CA PHE A 49 -2.53 15.38 1.35
C PHE A 49 -2.54 14.14 2.26
N LYS A 50 -3.72 13.57 2.49
CA LYS A 50 -3.85 12.38 3.34
C LYS A 50 -3.22 11.16 2.68
N VAL A 51 -3.35 11.02 1.36
CA VAL A 51 -2.68 9.94 0.63
C VAL A 51 -1.17 10.06 0.76
N ASP A 52 -0.61 11.25 0.54
CA ASP A 52 0.83 11.47 0.66
C ASP A 52 1.33 11.20 2.08
N SER A 53 0.58 11.61 3.09
CA SER A 53 0.91 11.34 4.49
C SER A 53 0.95 9.84 4.76
N ALA A 54 -0.03 9.10 4.25
CA ALA A 54 -0.08 7.65 4.43
C ALA A 54 1.09 6.96 3.73
N ILE A 55 1.43 7.41 2.52
CA ILE A 55 2.60 6.89 1.79
C ILE A 55 3.87 7.07 2.63
N GLY A 56 4.04 8.25 3.22
CA GLY A 56 5.18 8.52 4.09
C GLY A 56 5.24 7.59 5.30
N LYS A 57 4.09 7.32 5.91
CA LYS A 57 4.01 6.40 7.05
C LYS A 57 4.39 4.98 6.65
N VAL A 58 3.92 4.50 5.51
CA VAL A 58 4.28 3.16 5.01
C VAL A 58 5.79 3.09 4.76
N ARG A 59 6.34 4.09 4.10
CA ARG A 59 7.78 4.12 3.80
C ARG A 59 8.65 4.17 5.06
N SER A 60 8.11 4.64 6.17
CA SER A 60 8.82 4.75 7.44
C SER A 60 8.75 3.51 8.31
N VAL A 61 8.02 2.49 7.89
CA VAL A 61 7.92 1.24 8.67
C VAL A 61 9.28 0.55 8.69
N SER A 62 9.70 0.11 9.87
CA SER A 62 10.98 -0.58 10.05
C SER A 62 11.04 -1.83 9.19
N HIS A 63 12.22 -2.10 8.65
CA HIS A 63 12.54 -3.27 7.81
C HIS A 63 12.04 -3.19 6.36
N ILE A 64 11.34 -2.14 5.98
CA ILE A 64 11.07 -1.88 4.57
C ILE A 64 12.36 -1.39 3.92
N THR A 65 12.74 -2.03 2.80
CA THR A 65 13.98 -1.72 2.09
C THR A 65 13.75 -0.88 0.84
N SER A 66 12.59 -1.01 0.21
CA SER A 66 12.21 -0.16 -0.92
C SER A 66 10.70 -0.12 -1.07
N THR A 67 10.21 0.94 -1.72
CA THR A 67 8.80 1.08 -2.04
C THR A 67 8.65 1.59 -3.46
N PHE A 68 7.58 1.16 -4.11
CA PHE A 68 7.20 1.61 -5.43
C PHE A 68 5.73 2.03 -5.36
N THR A 69 5.48 3.35 -5.47
CA THR A 69 4.16 3.92 -5.27
C THR A 69 3.50 4.22 -6.61
N MET A 70 2.24 3.80 -6.75
CA MET A 70 1.46 3.97 -7.97
C MET A 70 0.13 4.64 -7.61
N PRO A 71 0.05 5.98 -7.68
CA PRO A 71 -1.23 6.66 -7.52
C PRO A 71 -2.16 6.27 -8.67
N VAL A 72 -3.43 6.09 -8.36
CA VAL A 72 -4.43 5.76 -9.39
C VAL A 72 -4.73 7.02 -10.20
N ILE A 73 -4.78 6.86 -11.53
CA ILE A 73 -5.19 7.93 -12.42
C ILE A 73 -6.71 8.03 -12.39
N TYR A 74 -7.21 9.17 -11.93
CA TYR A 74 -8.64 9.39 -11.81
C TYR A 74 -9.31 9.32 -13.18
N GLY A 75 -10.39 8.55 -13.28
CA GLY A 75 -11.15 8.42 -14.51
C GLY A 75 -10.64 7.32 -15.46
N GLN A 76 -9.57 6.62 -15.10
CA GLN A 76 -9.04 5.52 -15.91
C GLN A 76 -9.19 4.22 -15.11
N GLY A 77 -10.28 3.50 -15.39
CA GLY A 77 -10.57 2.25 -14.68
C GLY A 77 -11.37 2.48 -13.42
N GLY A 78 -11.42 1.48 -12.58
CA GLY A 78 -12.15 1.49 -11.32
C GLY A 78 -12.47 0.07 -10.88
N THR A 79 -13.29 -0.03 -9.83
CA THR A 79 -13.75 -1.32 -9.33
C THR A 79 -14.73 -1.93 -10.33
N ILE A 80 -14.53 -3.20 -10.64
CA ILE A 80 -15.42 -3.94 -11.52
C ILE A 80 -16.32 -4.79 -10.65
N ASP A 81 -17.62 -4.58 -10.79
CA ASP A 81 -18.61 -5.34 -10.05
C ASP A 81 -19.14 -6.51 -10.88
N ASP A 82 -20.02 -7.30 -10.28
CA ASP A 82 -20.55 -8.52 -10.90
C ASP A 82 -21.54 -8.25 -12.03
N GLU A 83 -21.97 -7.01 -12.18
CA GLU A 83 -22.97 -6.64 -13.19
C GLU A 83 -22.37 -6.18 -14.50
N LYS A 84 -21.10 -6.15 -14.59
CA LYS A 84 -20.39 -5.65 -15.77
C LYS A 84 -20.77 -6.38 -17.04
#